data_f2fdecd9deabc528c55d43db618c82f9
#
_entry.id   f2fdecd9deabc528c55d43db618c82f9
#
_cell.length_a   1.000
_cell.length_b   1.000
_cell.length_c   1.000
_cell.angle_alpha   90.00
_cell.angle_beta   90.00
_cell.angle_gamma   90.00
#
_symmetry.space_group_name_H-M   'P 1'
#
loop_
_entity.id
_entity.type
_entity.pdbx_description
1 polymer ?
#
loop_
_entity_poly.entity_id
_entity_poly.type
_entity_poly.pdbx_seq_one_letter_code
_entity_poly.pdbx_strand_id
1 'polypeptide(L)'
;MTRGRETGPVFRWGGDKPGLRGYNPTPGAWCSISLFSACCLAMKLYRHVSDIGTDAHHGVVVIGNFDGLHRGHQALIGEAGRLADELSAPLLVLTFEPHPRQYFKPDTQPFRLSTFRDKARHLQRAGVQHLLALRFDATLAEESAEEFIQTKLIEGLKARHVVVGDDFHFGHQRLGNTAMLDERLSAAGIGFTAMMPVTDAADVLSSSRVRACLADGDVKQAAAILGRPVRFGGVVQKGAQRG
;
A
#
# COMPACT_ATOMS: atom_id res chain seq x y z
N MET A 1 -45.44 -0.76 23.75
CA MET A 1 -45.12 -0.04 22.49
C MET A 1 -43.60 0.07 22.40
N THR A 2 -42.99 -0.92 21.79
CA THR A 2 -41.51 -1.07 21.63
C THR A 2 -41.16 -0.65 20.22
N ARG A 3 -40.37 0.43 20.07
CA ARG A 3 -39.83 0.86 18.78
C ARG A 3 -38.57 0.06 18.49
N GLY A 4 -38.60 -0.74 17.43
CA GLY A 4 -37.45 -1.45 16.89
C GLY A 4 -36.42 -0.49 16.34
N ARG A 5 -35.13 -0.77 16.60
CA ARG A 5 -33.99 -0.13 15.94
C ARG A 5 -33.80 -0.80 14.59
N GLU A 6 -33.95 -0.03 13.54
CA GLU A 6 -33.54 -0.43 12.20
C GLU A 6 -32.00 -0.45 12.13
N THR A 7 -31.47 -1.63 11.94
CA THR A 7 -30.05 -1.84 11.60
C THR A 7 -29.89 -1.59 10.11
N GLY A 8 -29.03 -0.64 9.75
CA GLY A 8 -28.65 -0.38 8.36
C GLY A 8 -28.00 -1.60 7.70
N PRO A 9 -27.95 -1.66 6.35
CA PRO A 9 -27.57 -2.85 5.62
C PRO A 9 -26.09 -3.18 5.83
N VAL A 10 -25.85 -4.30 6.50
CA VAL A 10 -24.56 -4.99 6.51
C VAL A 10 -24.43 -5.68 5.16
N PHE A 11 -23.58 -5.18 4.28
CA PHE A 11 -23.23 -5.87 3.04
C PHE A 11 -22.38 -7.11 3.37
N ARG A 12 -23.06 -8.23 3.56
CA ARG A 12 -22.44 -9.56 3.56
C ARG A 12 -22.35 -10.03 2.12
N TRP A 13 -21.13 -10.22 1.62
CA TRP A 13 -20.86 -10.97 0.41
C TRP A 13 -21.17 -12.45 0.67
N GLY A 14 -22.37 -12.87 0.32
CA GLY A 14 -22.78 -14.25 0.33
C GLY A 14 -23.61 -14.54 -0.91
N GLY A 15 -23.06 -15.37 -1.80
CA GLY A 15 -23.85 -16.03 -2.84
C GLY A 15 -23.46 -15.64 -4.27
N ASP A 16 -23.01 -16.65 -5.01
CA ASP A 16 -22.89 -16.80 -6.46
C ASP A 16 -21.89 -15.90 -7.20
N LYS A 17 -20.74 -16.50 -7.46
CA LYS A 17 -19.70 -16.04 -8.35
C LYS A 17 -20.18 -15.97 -9.81
N PRO A 18 -20.31 -14.79 -10.43
CA PRO A 18 -20.06 -14.69 -11.85
C PRO A 18 -18.53 -14.60 -12.03
N GLY A 19 -17.97 -15.52 -12.80
CA GLY A 19 -16.56 -15.74 -12.96
C GLY A 19 -15.76 -14.46 -13.24
N LEU A 20 -14.84 -14.16 -12.35
CA LEU A 20 -13.69 -13.31 -12.62
C LEU A 20 -12.74 -14.08 -13.57
N ARG A 21 -13.12 -14.15 -14.84
CA ARG A 21 -12.19 -14.50 -15.90
C ARG A 21 -11.24 -13.32 -16.07
N GLY A 22 -10.00 -13.53 -15.67
CA GLY A 22 -8.82 -12.88 -16.22
C GLY A 22 -8.85 -11.35 -16.22
N TYR A 23 -8.60 -10.70 -15.09
CA TYR A 23 -8.08 -9.33 -15.11
C TYR A 23 -6.65 -9.37 -15.67
N ASN A 24 -6.56 -9.16 -16.98
CA ASN A 24 -5.30 -8.99 -17.69
C ASN A 24 -5.18 -7.49 -18.04
N PRO A 25 -4.51 -6.68 -17.22
CA PRO A 25 -4.30 -5.29 -17.56
C PRO A 25 -3.35 -5.23 -18.74
N THR A 26 -3.86 -4.90 -19.93
CA THR A 26 -3.06 -4.59 -21.11
C THR A 26 -2.05 -3.48 -20.76
N PRO A 27 -0.79 -3.57 -21.23
CA PRO A 27 0.18 -2.49 -21.08
C PRO A 27 -0.35 -1.25 -21.81
N GLY A 28 -0.76 -0.23 -21.07
CA GLY A 28 -1.36 1.00 -21.60
C GLY A 28 -2.71 1.41 -20.98
N ALA A 29 -3.39 0.54 -20.24
CA ALA A 29 -4.71 0.83 -19.66
C ALA A 29 -4.70 1.76 -18.42
N TRP A 30 -3.58 2.41 -18.17
CA TRP A 30 -3.44 3.40 -17.09
C TRP A 30 -4.02 4.77 -17.41
N CYS A 31 -4.66 4.91 -18.58
CA CYS A 31 -5.15 6.21 -19.08
C CYS A 31 -6.62 6.15 -19.49
N SER A 32 -7.48 5.56 -18.66
CA SER A 32 -8.94 5.67 -18.84
C SER A 32 -9.61 5.91 -17.49
N ILE A 33 -9.03 6.78 -16.67
CA ILE A 33 -9.74 7.45 -15.59
C ILE A 33 -10.22 8.77 -16.17
N SER A 34 -11.53 8.89 -16.25
CA SER A 34 -12.30 10.01 -16.79
C SER A 34 -11.70 11.37 -16.44
N LEU A 35 -11.83 12.27 -17.39
CA LEU A 35 -11.71 13.73 -17.39
C LEU A 35 -11.97 14.41 -16.02
N PHE A 36 -11.10 14.21 -15.06
CA PHE A 36 -10.90 15.20 -14.01
C PHE A 36 -9.68 16.02 -14.38
N SER A 37 -9.90 17.31 -14.51
CA SER A 37 -8.94 18.37 -14.79
C SER A 37 -7.54 18.00 -14.29
N ALA A 38 -6.60 17.81 -15.24
CA ALA A 38 -5.19 17.54 -14.96
C ALA A 38 -4.53 18.78 -14.36
N CYS A 39 -4.92 19.11 -13.15
CA CYS A 39 -4.05 19.82 -12.24
C CYS A 39 -3.12 18.72 -11.67
N CYS A 40 -1.88 18.63 -12.13
CA CYS A 40 -0.83 17.83 -11.50
C CYS A 40 -0.65 18.32 -10.06
N LEU A 41 -1.55 17.94 -9.16
CA LEU A 41 -1.36 18.14 -7.74
C LEU A 41 -0.15 17.29 -7.33
N ALA A 42 0.91 17.97 -6.96
CA ALA A 42 2.11 17.32 -6.46
C ALA A 42 1.71 16.48 -5.23
N MET A 43 2.03 15.18 -5.23
CA MET A 43 1.82 14.32 -4.06
C MET A 43 2.48 14.94 -2.84
N LYS A 44 1.72 15.13 -1.76
CA LYS A 44 2.24 15.64 -0.50
C LYS A 44 2.91 14.52 0.29
N LEU A 45 4.11 14.80 0.82
CA LEU A 45 4.89 13.86 1.62
C LEU A 45 4.93 14.31 3.08
N TYR A 46 4.58 13.39 3.97
CA TYR A 46 4.59 13.58 5.42
C TYR A 46 5.49 12.55 6.10
N ARG A 47 6.08 12.93 7.23
CA ARG A 47 6.95 12.06 8.05
C ARG A 47 6.32 11.69 9.38
N HIS A 48 5.45 12.54 9.89
CA HIS A 48 4.73 12.33 11.15
C HIS A 48 3.23 12.47 10.91
N VAL A 49 2.45 11.75 11.71
CA VAL A 49 0.99 11.83 11.66
C VAL A 49 0.52 13.25 12.01
N SER A 50 1.22 13.93 12.92
CA SER A 50 0.96 15.32 13.30
C SER A 50 1.10 16.34 12.17
N ASP A 51 1.83 15.97 11.09
CA ASP A 51 2.05 16.88 9.95
C ASP A 51 0.90 16.79 8.93
N ILE A 52 -0.02 15.85 9.11
CA ILE A 52 -1.14 15.62 8.20
C ILE A 52 -2.12 16.78 8.28
N GLY A 53 -2.33 17.41 7.13
CA GLY A 53 -3.31 18.48 6.99
C GLY A 53 -4.74 17.96 6.87
N THR A 54 -5.70 18.86 7.08
CA THR A 54 -7.14 18.53 6.98
C THR A 54 -7.56 18.04 5.58
N ASP A 55 -6.80 18.37 4.55
CA ASP A 55 -7.01 17.91 3.18
C ASP A 55 -6.66 16.43 2.95
N ALA A 56 -5.96 15.79 3.90
CA ALA A 56 -5.67 14.37 3.88
C ALA A 56 -6.49 13.58 4.91
N HIS A 57 -7.23 14.24 5.80
CA HIS A 57 -8.15 13.59 6.72
C HIS A 57 -9.35 12.98 5.97
N HIS A 58 -9.96 11.99 6.57
CA HIS A 58 -11.11 11.26 6.02
C HIS A 58 -10.82 10.62 4.65
N GLY A 59 -9.54 10.31 4.40
CA GLY A 59 -9.07 9.66 3.19
C GLY A 59 -9.27 8.14 3.21
N VAL A 60 -9.11 7.54 2.02
CA VAL A 60 -8.88 6.11 1.89
C VAL A 60 -7.39 5.86 2.09
N VAL A 61 -7.06 5.07 3.10
CA VAL A 61 -5.68 4.79 3.53
C VAL A 61 -5.25 3.40 3.10
N VAL A 62 -4.19 3.32 2.30
CA VAL A 62 -3.55 2.05 1.93
C VAL A 62 -2.30 1.86 2.74
N ILE A 63 -2.16 0.71 3.41
CA ILE A 63 -0.99 0.45 4.27
C ILE A 63 -0.12 -0.63 3.66
N GLY A 64 1.18 -0.38 3.56
CA GLY A 64 2.14 -1.37 3.08
C GLY A 64 3.57 -0.86 2.94
N ASN A 65 4.50 -1.77 2.70
CA ASN A 65 5.92 -1.41 2.48
C ASN A 65 6.19 -0.90 1.06
N PHE A 66 5.42 -1.34 0.09
CA PHE A 66 5.49 -0.93 -1.32
C PHE A 66 6.90 -0.99 -1.93
N ASP A 67 7.71 -1.97 -1.51
CA ASP A 67 9.04 -2.15 -2.09
C ASP A 67 8.94 -2.76 -3.48
N GLY A 68 9.53 -2.06 -4.46
CA GLY A 68 9.45 -2.41 -5.87
C GLY A 68 8.11 -2.09 -6.54
N LEU A 69 7.04 -1.76 -5.84
CA LEU A 69 5.70 -1.46 -6.36
C LEU A 69 5.28 -2.41 -7.50
N HIS A 70 5.29 -3.73 -7.22
CA HIS A 70 4.89 -4.78 -8.15
C HIS A 70 3.39 -4.76 -8.47
N ARG A 71 2.94 -5.52 -9.46
CA ARG A 71 1.54 -5.54 -9.92
C ARG A 71 0.53 -5.83 -8.79
N GLY A 72 0.89 -6.64 -7.78
CA GLY A 72 0.06 -6.83 -6.58
C GLY A 72 -0.13 -5.53 -5.78
N HIS A 73 0.93 -4.77 -5.56
CA HIS A 73 0.82 -3.44 -4.93
C HIS A 73 0.02 -2.46 -5.78
N GLN A 74 0.19 -2.51 -7.11
CA GLN A 74 -0.55 -1.65 -8.03
C GLN A 74 -2.04 -1.95 -7.98
N ALA A 75 -2.43 -3.22 -7.90
CA ALA A 75 -3.83 -3.63 -7.76
C ALA A 75 -4.42 -3.15 -6.42
N LEU A 76 -3.67 -3.26 -5.33
CA LEU A 76 -4.07 -2.78 -4.01
C LEU A 76 -4.32 -1.26 -4.01
N ILE A 77 -3.41 -0.49 -4.60
CA ILE A 77 -3.56 0.97 -4.74
C ILE A 77 -4.70 1.32 -5.69
N GLY A 78 -4.88 0.55 -6.78
CA GLY A 78 -5.98 0.73 -7.72
C GLY A 78 -7.35 0.54 -7.08
N GLU A 79 -7.51 -0.49 -6.25
CA GLU A 79 -8.76 -0.71 -5.49
C GLU A 79 -9.02 0.42 -4.49
N ALA A 80 -7.98 0.85 -3.78
CA ALA A 80 -8.10 1.98 -2.88
C ALA A 80 -8.44 3.30 -3.61
N GLY A 81 -7.87 3.51 -4.80
CA GLY A 81 -8.22 4.64 -5.66
C GLY A 81 -9.69 4.61 -6.08
N ARG A 82 -10.20 3.45 -6.49
CA ARG A 82 -11.62 3.26 -6.81
C ARG A 82 -12.52 3.60 -5.62
N LEU A 83 -12.18 3.14 -4.42
CA LEU A 83 -12.90 3.46 -3.19
C LEU A 83 -12.81 4.94 -2.84
N ALA A 84 -11.65 5.57 -3.07
CA ALA A 84 -11.46 7.00 -2.86
C ALA A 84 -12.38 7.84 -3.77
N ASP A 85 -12.48 7.46 -5.05
CA ASP A 85 -13.39 8.10 -6.00
C ASP A 85 -14.86 7.92 -5.59
N GLU A 86 -15.28 6.70 -5.23
CA GLU A 86 -16.65 6.42 -4.76
C GLU A 86 -17.03 7.20 -3.50
N LEU A 87 -16.08 7.32 -2.58
CA LEU A 87 -16.28 8.04 -1.33
C LEU A 87 -16.03 9.55 -1.47
N SER A 88 -15.59 10.04 -2.63
CA SER A 88 -15.13 11.42 -2.82
C SER A 88 -14.12 11.84 -1.75
N ALA A 89 -13.14 10.97 -1.50
CA ALA A 89 -12.14 11.08 -0.44
C ALA A 89 -10.72 11.09 -1.01
N PRO A 90 -9.73 11.71 -0.37
CA PRO A 90 -8.34 11.67 -0.82
C PRO A 90 -7.74 10.26 -0.67
N LEU A 91 -6.86 9.89 -1.61
CA LEU A 91 -6.09 8.66 -1.55
C LEU A 91 -4.76 8.89 -0.82
N LEU A 92 -4.56 8.20 0.30
CA LEU A 92 -3.36 8.26 1.11
C LEU A 92 -2.68 6.90 1.18
N VAL A 93 -1.37 6.87 0.98
CA VAL A 93 -0.52 5.71 1.25
C VAL A 93 0.24 5.92 2.54
N LEU A 94 0.14 4.95 3.47
CA LEU A 94 0.97 4.85 4.66
C LEU A 94 2.04 3.79 4.43
N THR A 95 3.30 4.18 4.54
CA THR A 95 4.46 3.30 4.41
C THR A 95 5.49 3.57 5.49
N PHE A 96 6.51 2.72 5.57
CA PHE A 96 7.53 2.77 6.61
C PHE A 96 8.91 3.01 6.02
N GLU A 97 9.71 3.88 6.66
CA GLU A 97 11.06 4.18 6.22
C GLU A 97 11.99 4.44 7.42
N PRO A 98 13.10 3.67 7.61
CA PRO A 98 13.53 2.56 6.75
C PRO A 98 12.52 1.40 6.71
N HIS A 99 12.72 0.51 5.75
CA HIS A 99 11.88 -0.70 5.63
C HIS A 99 12.01 -1.54 6.92
N PRO A 100 10.91 -2.05 7.52
CA PRO A 100 10.95 -2.79 8.80
C PRO A 100 11.99 -3.92 8.82
N ARG A 101 12.13 -4.67 7.72
CA ARG A 101 13.16 -5.71 7.62
C ARG A 101 14.58 -5.16 7.79
N GLN A 102 14.86 -3.95 7.31
CA GLN A 102 16.16 -3.33 7.44
C GLN A 102 16.45 -2.93 8.89
N TYR A 103 15.42 -2.51 9.62
CA TYR A 103 15.53 -2.21 11.04
C TYR A 103 15.86 -3.46 11.87
N PHE A 104 15.12 -4.57 11.64
CA PHE A 104 15.32 -5.80 12.42
C PHE A 104 16.53 -6.63 11.97
N LYS A 105 17.01 -6.45 10.75
CA LYS A 105 18.13 -7.20 10.16
C LYS A 105 19.07 -6.26 9.41
N PRO A 106 19.80 -5.36 10.11
CA PRO A 106 20.64 -4.33 9.49
C PRO A 106 21.80 -4.91 8.67
N ASP A 107 22.36 -6.06 9.10
CA ASP A 107 23.54 -6.69 8.49
C ASP A 107 23.21 -7.61 7.30
N THR A 108 21.95 -7.62 6.83
CA THR A 108 21.61 -8.42 5.66
C THR A 108 22.03 -7.71 4.38
N GLN A 109 22.39 -8.50 3.35
CA GLN A 109 22.67 -8.02 2.00
C GLN A 109 21.57 -7.04 1.53
N PRO A 110 21.92 -6.03 0.71
CA PRO A 110 20.95 -5.09 0.18
C PRO A 110 19.78 -5.83 -0.46
N PHE A 111 18.57 -5.63 0.07
CA PHE A 111 17.38 -6.34 -0.39
C PHE A 111 16.34 -5.41 -1.00
N ARG A 112 16.53 -4.10 -0.91
CA ARG A 112 15.56 -3.11 -1.41
C ARG A 112 15.51 -3.15 -2.94
N LEU A 113 14.28 -3.26 -3.46
CA LEU A 113 14.00 -3.22 -4.89
C LEU A 113 13.90 -1.79 -5.43
N SER A 114 13.64 -0.83 -4.56
CA SER A 114 13.51 0.58 -4.94
C SER A 114 14.06 1.50 -3.86
N THR A 115 14.66 2.61 -4.29
CA THR A 115 14.95 3.73 -3.39
C THR A 115 13.65 4.38 -2.91
N PHE A 116 13.69 5.11 -1.80
CA PHE A 116 12.52 5.89 -1.35
C PHE A 116 12.04 6.88 -2.42
N ARG A 117 12.97 7.52 -3.14
CA ARG A 117 12.67 8.44 -4.24
C ARG A 117 11.88 7.75 -5.36
N ASP A 118 12.30 6.54 -5.75
CA ASP A 118 11.62 5.79 -6.81
C ASP A 118 10.26 5.28 -6.34
N LYS A 119 10.17 4.81 -5.08
CA LYS A 119 8.90 4.47 -4.45
C LYS A 119 7.92 5.65 -4.53
N ALA A 120 8.32 6.83 -4.06
CA ALA A 120 7.49 8.03 -4.07
C ALA A 120 7.04 8.41 -5.49
N ARG A 121 7.96 8.37 -6.48
CA ARG A 121 7.62 8.64 -7.88
C ARG A 121 6.60 7.65 -8.45
N HIS A 122 6.73 6.37 -8.12
CA HIS A 122 5.79 5.35 -8.59
C HIS A 122 4.41 5.50 -7.95
N LEU A 123 4.36 5.81 -6.64
CA LEU A 123 3.11 6.08 -5.93
C LEU A 123 2.41 7.32 -6.50
N GLN A 124 3.14 8.40 -6.75
CA GLN A 124 2.59 9.59 -7.39
C GLN A 124 1.99 9.29 -8.76
N ARG A 125 2.68 8.49 -9.59
CA ARG A 125 2.16 8.06 -10.90
C ARG A 125 0.95 7.14 -10.80
N ALA A 126 0.77 6.46 -9.69
CA ALA A 126 -0.40 5.64 -9.39
C ALA A 126 -1.59 6.46 -8.85
N GLY A 127 -1.50 7.80 -8.86
CA GLY A 127 -2.59 8.70 -8.44
C GLY A 127 -2.65 8.96 -6.94
N VAL A 128 -1.65 8.53 -6.15
CA VAL A 128 -1.58 8.82 -4.71
C VAL A 128 -1.41 10.32 -4.48
N GLN A 129 -2.30 10.90 -3.68
CA GLN A 129 -2.31 12.33 -3.36
C GLN A 129 -1.48 12.65 -2.12
N HIS A 130 -1.49 11.74 -1.15
CA HIS A 130 -0.78 11.89 0.12
C HIS A 130 0.06 10.66 0.44
N LEU A 131 1.33 10.85 0.79
CA LEU A 131 2.26 9.80 1.19
C LEU A 131 2.72 10.07 2.63
N LEU A 132 2.28 9.26 3.57
CA LEU A 132 2.79 9.24 4.94
C LEU A 132 3.87 8.16 5.04
N ALA A 133 5.12 8.58 5.17
CA ALA A 133 6.25 7.68 5.35
C ALA A 133 6.73 7.74 6.80
N LEU A 134 6.12 6.93 7.65
CA LEU A 134 6.46 6.85 9.07
C LEU A 134 7.90 6.35 9.26
N ARG A 135 8.61 7.02 10.16
CA ARG A 135 9.92 6.54 10.58
C ARG A 135 9.75 5.22 11.34
N PHE A 136 10.40 4.16 10.83
CA PHE A 136 10.44 2.88 11.53
C PHE A 136 11.65 2.85 12.46
N ASP A 137 11.40 3.12 13.72
CA ASP A 137 12.39 3.14 14.80
C ASP A 137 11.92 2.30 16.00
N ALA A 138 12.64 2.36 17.11
CA ALA A 138 12.31 1.60 18.32
C ALA A 138 10.89 1.91 18.82
N THR A 139 10.50 3.19 18.84
CA THR A 139 9.17 3.61 19.30
C THR A 139 8.06 2.95 18.49
N LEU A 140 8.16 3.01 17.15
CA LEU A 140 7.15 2.38 16.29
C LEU A 140 7.22 0.86 16.32
N ALA A 141 8.42 0.27 16.52
CA ALA A 141 8.60 -1.18 16.62
C ALA A 141 8.00 -1.79 17.90
N GLU A 142 7.95 -1.00 18.97
CA GLU A 142 7.38 -1.38 20.27
C GLU A 142 5.90 -1.00 20.42
N GLU A 143 5.37 -0.18 19.51
CA GLU A 143 3.96 0.24 19.51
C GLU A 143 3.04 -0.98 19.32
N SER A 144 2.08 -1.16 20.20
CA SER A 144 1.09 -2.24 20.12
C SER A 144 0.20 -2.08 18.88
N ALA A 145 -0.44 -3.17 18.44
CA ALA A 145 -1.37 -3.10 17.31
C ALA A 145 -2.58 -2.21 17.62
N GLU A 146 -3.07 -2.24 18.87
CA GLU A 146 -4.16 -1.38 19.35
C GLU A 146 -3.80 0.10 19.26
N GLU A 147 -2.63 0.47 19.82
CA GLU A 147 -2.14 1.85 19.79
C GLU A 147 -1.94 2.34 18.36
N PHE A 148 -1.39 1.50 17.48
CA PHE A 148 -1.23 1.84 16.07
C PHE A 148 -2.57 2.17 15.41
N ILE A 149 -3.61 1.34 15.61
CA ILE A 149 -4.95 1.60 15.06
C ILE A 149 -5.50 2.91 15.63
N GLN A 150 -5.47 3.06 16.95
CA GLN A 150 -6.06 4.21 17.61
C GLN A 150 -5.35 5.51 17.22
N THR A 151 -4.03 5.57 17.40
CA THR A 151 -3.27 6.82 17.27
C THR A 151 -2.99 7.20 15.81
N LYS A 152 -2.80 6.23 14.91
CA LYS A 152 -2.47 6.52 13.52
C LYS A 152 -3.71 6.58 12.64
N LEU A 153 -4.59 5.57 12.71
CA LEU A 153 -5.68 5.43 11.76
C LEU A 153 -6.93 6.21 12.18
N ILE A 154 -7.32 6.07 13.46
CA ILE A 154 -8.57 6.68 13.96
C ILE A 154 -8.37 8.15 14.28
N GLU A 155 -7.46 8.47 15.21
CA GLU A 155 -7.27 9.84 15.71
C GLU A 155 -6.44 10.69 14.75
N GLY A 156 -5.33 10.15 14.28
CA GLY A 156 -4.34 10.87 13.48
C GLY A 156 -4.79 11.13 12.05
N LEU A 157 -5.07 10.07 11.30
CA LEU A 157 -5.50 10.17 9.90
C LEU A 157 -7.01 10.43 9.79
N LYS A 158 -7.79 10.10 10.83
CA LYS A 158 -9.26 10.12 10.79
C LYS A 158 -9.74 9.38 9.53
N ALA A 159 -9.18 8.19 9.30
CA ALA A 159 -9.40 7.45 8.08
C ALA A 159 -10.90 7.22 7.83
N ARG A 160 -11.33 7.31 6.59
CA ARG A 160 -12.69 6.95 6.19
C ARG A 160 -12.77 5.49 5.78
N HIS A 161 -11.71 4.97 5.20
CA HIS A 161 -11.58 3.58 4.80
C HIS A 161 -10.11 3.15 4.83
N VAL A 162 -9.84 1.91 5.23
CA VAL A 162 -8.48 1.35 5.26
C VAL A 162 -8.42 0.13 4.36
N VAL A 163 -7.38 0.06 3.52
CA VAL A 163 -7.14 -1.03 2.58
C VAL A 163 -5.78 -1.65 2.85
N VAL A 164 -5.71 -2.95 3.00
CA VAL A 164 -4.47 -3.71 3.22
C VAL A 164 -4.46 -5.00 2.40
N GLY A 165 -3.29 -5.63 2.26
CA GLY A 165 -3.24 -7.02 1.80
C GLY A 165 -3.77 -7.98 2.87
N ASP A 166 -4.31 -9.11 2.46
CA ASP A 166 -4.88 -10.13 3.36
C ASP A 166 -3.85 -10.70 4.35
N ASP A 167 -2.57 -10.71 3.96
CA ASP A 167 -1.43 -11.17 4.77
C ASP A 167 -0.83 -10.07 5.66
N PHE A 168 -1.50 -8.93 5.80
CA PHE A 168 -0.96 -7.80 6.53
C PHE A 168 -0.90 -8.05 8.03
N HIS A 169 0.32 -7.89 8.60
CA HIS A 169 0.58 -7.96 10.03
C HIS A 169 1.33 -6.72 10.50
N PHE A 170 0.99 -6.22 11.67
CA PHE A 170 1.53 -4.98 12.23
C PHE A 170 1.61 -4.98 13.75
N GLY A 171 2.09 -3.87 14.32
CA GLY A 171 2.28 -3.73 15.75
C GLY A 171 3.45 -4.55 16.30
N HIS A 172 3.72 -4.39 17.60
CA HIS A 172 4.78 -5.10 18.29
C HIS A 172 4.66 -6.63 18.07
N GLN A 173 5.78 -7.29 17.76
CA GLN A 173 5.85 -8.72 17.45
C GLN A 173 4.88 -9.22 16.37
N ARG A 174 4.34 -8.31 15.53
CA ARG A 174 3.36 -8.64 14.46
C ARG A 174 2.06 -9.25 15.00
N LEU A 175 1.65 -8.87 16.21
CA LEU A 175 0.44 -9.41 16.84
C LEU A 175 -0.85 -8.88 16.21
N GLY A 176 -0.81 -7.71 15.54
CA GLY A 176 -1.91 -7.17 14.77
C GLY A 176 -2.09 -7.91 13.44
N ASN A 177 -3.33 -8.11 13.05
CA ASN A 177 -3.73 -8.79 11.82
C ASN A 177 -4.98 -8.13 11.20
N THR A 178 -5.42 -8.63 10.07
CA THR A 178 -6.58 -8.10 9.33
C THR A 178 -7.89 -8.24 10.09
N ALA A 179 -8.07 -9.30 10.89
CA ALA A 179 -9.28 -9.48 11.71
C ALA A 179 -9.38 -8.41 12.81
N MET A 180 -8.27 -8.08 13.47
CA MET A 180 -8.22 -6.98 14.46
C MET A 180 -8.50 -5.62 13.82
N LEU A 181 -7.97 -5.37 12.61
CA LEU A 181 -8.30 -4.14 11.87
C LEU A 181 -9.79 -4.05 11.58
N ASP A 182 -10.39 -5.12 11.06
CA ASP A 182 -11.82 -5.14 10.74
C ASP A 182 -12.68 -4.85 11.97
N GLU A 183 -12.42 -5.54 13.07
CA GLU A 183 -13.14 -5.35 14.34
C GLU A 183 -13.05 -3.91 14.84
N ARG A 184 -11.82 -3.38 14.93
CA ARG A 184 -11.57 -2.06 15.53
C ARG A 184 -12.02 -0.91 14.65
N LEU A 185 -11.78 -1.01 13.35
CA LEU A 185 -12.20 0.03 12.41
C LEU A 185 -13.72 0.04 12.25
N SER A 186 -14.37 -1.13 12.17
CA SER A 186 -15.83 -1.23 12.13
C SER A 186 -16.48 -0.64 13.39
N ALA A 187 -15.92 -0.89 14.57
CA ALA A 187 -16.39 -0.30 15.81
C ALA A 187 -16.28 1.24 15.82
N ALA A 188 -15.29 1.80 15.10
CA ALA A 188 -15.11 3.24 14.92
C ALA A 188 -15.91 3.83 13.73
N GLY A 189 -16.70 3.03 13.01
CA GLY A 189 -17.45 3.47 11.83
C GLY A 189 -16.58 3.71 10.59
N ILE A 190 -15.38 3.13 10.55
CA ILE A 190 -14.41 3.23 9.45
C ILE A 190 -14.53 1.98 8.58
N GLY A 191 -14.59 2.17 7.25
CA GLY A 191 -14.61 1.06 6.32
C GLY A 191 -13.28 0.29 6.28
N PHE A 192 -13.35 -1.01 6.01
CA PHE A 192 -12.16 -1.86 5.91
C PHE A 192 -12.23 -2.79 4.71
N THR A 193 -11.09 -3.01 4.05
CA THR A 193 -10.94 -3.98 2.96
C THR A 193 -9.61 -4.71 3.09
N ALA A 194 -9.66 -6.03 3.27
CA ALA A 194 -8.51 -6.92 3.11
C ALA A 194 -8.52 -7.49 1.69
N MET A 195 -7.49 -7.22 0.91
CA MET A 195 -7.42 -7.62 -0.49
C MET A 195 -6.61 -8.91 -0.64
N MET A 196 -7.20 -9.91 -1.28
CA MET A 196 -6.52 -11.16 -1.59
C MET A 196 -5.28 -10.93 -2.45
N PRO A 197 -4.22 -11.74 -2.27
CA PRO A 197 -3.02 -11.65 -3.07
C PRO A 197 -3.31 -11.80 -4.57
N VAL A 198 -2.70 -10.95 -5.38
CA VAL A 198 -2.77 -11.08 -6.84
C VAL A 198 -1.78 -12.14 -7.29
N THR A 199 -2.26 -13.08 -8.07
CA THR A 199 -1.46 -14.19 -8.63
C THR A 199 -1.27 -14.03 -10.14
N ASP A 200 -0.21 -14.63 -10.67
CA ASP A 200 -0.09 -14.96 -12.10
C ASP A 200 -0.21 -16.49 -12.29
N ALA A 201 0.12 -16.98 -13.47
CA ALA A 201 0.04 -18.41 -13.77
C ALA A 201 0.98 -19.28 -12.91
N ALA A 202 2.00 -18.69 -12.28
CA ALA A 202 3.01 -19.41 -11.52
C ALA A 202 2.80 -19.31 -10.01
N ASP A 203 2.48 -18.12 -9.47
CA ASP A 203 2.39 -17.90 -8.02
C ASP A 203 1.95 -16.45 -7.69
N VAL A 204 1.90 -16.12 -6.38
CA VAL A 204 1.62 -14.78 -5.85
C VAL A 204 2.65 -13.76 -6.34
N LEU A 205 2.17 -12.62 -6.80
CA LEU A 205 3.01 -11.49 -7.16
C LEU A 205 3.53 -10.79 -5.89
N SER A 206 4.81 -10.96 -5.58
CA SER A 206 5.40 -10.45 -4.33
C SER A 206 6.79 -9.84 -4.55
N SER A 207 7.20 -8.95 -3.62
CA SER A 207 8.55 -8.41 -3.59
C SER A 207 9.62 -9.51 -3.40
N SER A 208 9.30 -10.57 -2.67
CA SER A 208 10.21 -11.71 -2.46
C SER A 208 10.48 -12.45 -3.76
N ARG A 209 9.44 -12.67 -4.56
CA ARG A 209 9.57 -13.30 -5.87
C ARG A 209 10.37 -12.43 -6.85
N VAL A 210 10.17 -11.10 -6.85
CA VAL A 210 11.02 -10.20 -7.65
C VAL A 210 12.49 -10.33 -7.25
N ARG A 211 12.79 -10.39 -5.95
CA ARG A 211 14.18 -10.55 -5.48
C ARG A 211 14.78 -11.89 -5.92
N ALA A 212 14.02 -12.97 -5.85
CA ALA A 212 14.47 -14.28 -6.32
C ALA A 212 14.81 -14.23 -7.82
N CYS A 213 13.91 -13.73 -8.66
CA CYS A 213 14.17 -13.56 -10.09
C CYS A 213 15.43 -12.74 -10.37
N LEU A 214 15.65 -11.64 -9.62
CA LEU A 214 16.85 -10.82 -9.80
C LEU A 214 18.13 -11.51 -9.34
N ALA A 215 18.08 -12.31 -8.28
CA ALA A 215 19.22 -13.10 -7.81
C ALA A 215 19.61 -14.19 -8.82
N ASP A 216 18.62 -14.78 -9.49
CA ASP A 216 18.80 -15.80 -10.53
C ASP A 216 19.14 -15.19 -11.91
N GLY A 217 19.16 -13.85 -12.04
CA GLY A 217 19.41 -13.16 -13.30
C GLY A 217 18.20 -13.12 -14.26
N ASP A 218 17.03 -13.61 -13.83
CA ASP A 218 15.81 -13.55 -14.65
C ASP A 218 15.14 -12.18 -14.59
N VAL A 219 15.75 -11.21 -15.24
CA VAL A 219 15.24 -9.84 -15.33
C VAL A 219 13.94 -9.73 -16.11
N LYS A 220 13.63 -10.70 -17.00
CA LYS A 220 12.39 -10.72 -17.77
C LYS A 220 11.22 -11.04 -16.86
N GLN A 221 11.34 -12.08 -16.05
CA GLN A 221 10.30 -12.45 -15.08
C GLN A 221 10.15 -11.38 -13.99
N ALA A 222 11.27 -10.81 -13.49
CA ALA A 222 11.23 -9.68 -12.57
C ALA A 222 10.43 -8.49 -13.16
N ALA A 223 10.67 -8.14 -14.43
CA ALA A 223 9.94 -7.08 -15.12
C ALA A 223 8.45 -7.41 -15.30
N ALA A 224 8.10 -8.68 -15.58
CA ALA A 224 6.72 -9.13 -15.69
C ALA A 224 5.96 -8.97 -14.36
N ILE A 225 6.58 -9.35 -13.23
CA ILE A 225 6.00 -9.17 -11.88
C ILE A 225 5.86 -7.69 -11.54
N LEU A 226 6.87 -6.86 -11.88
CA LEU A 226 6.84 -5.42 -11.66
C LEU A 226 5.86 -4.68 -12.57
N GLY A 227 5.48 -5.25 -13.71
CA GLY A 227 4.70 -4.59 -14.76
C GLY A 227 5.48 -3.49 -15.49
N ARG A 228 6.81 -3.46 -15.37
CA ARG A 228 7.71 -2.50 -15.99
C ARG A 228 9.15 -2.99 -16.00
N PRO A 229 10.04 -2.42 -16.83
CA PRO A 229 11.47 -2.74 -16.78
C PRO A 229 12.07 -2.48 -15.40
N VAL A 230 12.99 -3.36 -14.99
CA VAL A 230 13.79 -3.19 -13.77
C VAL A 230 14.69 -1.96 -13.95
N ARG A 231 14.75 -1.10 -12.94
CA ARG A 231 15.59 0.10 -12.95
C ARG A 231 16.40 0.18 -11.66
N PHE A 232 17.66 0.49 -11.80
CA PHE A 232 18.57 0.78 -10.70
C PHE A 232 19.00 2.24 -10.76
N GLY A 233 18.93 2.93 -9.63
CA GLY A 233 19.46 4.27 -9.46
C GLY A 233 20.75 4.22 -8.65
N GLY A 234 21.74 5.01 -9.03
CA GLY A 234 23.00 5.10 -8.31
C GLY A 234 23.77 6.35 -8.68
N VAL A 235 24.83 6.62 -7.93
CA VAL A 235 25.80 7.68 -8.24
C VAL A 235 26.96 7.05 -8.98
N VAL A 236 27.28 7.61 -10.16
CA VAL A 236 28.45 7.17 -10.92
C VAL A 236 29.70 7.57 -10.16
N GLN A 237 30.51 6.59 -9.79
CA GLN A 237 31.84 6.82 -9.18
C GLN A 237 32.95 6.62 -10.22
N LYS A 238 34.05 7.30 -10.04
CA LYS A 238 35.23 7.07 -10.88
C LYS A 238 35.70 5.62 -10.66
N GLY A 239 35.69 4.85 -11.71
CA GLY A 239 36.27 3.51 -11.73
C GLY A 239 37.79 3.55 -11.76
N ALA A 240 38.41 2.38 -11.91
CA ALA A 240 39.89 2.24 -11.96
C ALA A 240 40.52 2.83 -13.23
N GLN A 241 39.77 3.53 -14.09
CA GLN A 241 40.22 4.15 -15.35
C GLN A 241 41.02 3.17 -16.26
N ARG A 242 40.65 1.92 -16.26
CA ARG A 242 41.16 0.88 -17.14
C ARG A 242 40.27 0.86 -18.40
N GLY A 243 40.69 1.61 -19.39
CA GLY A 243 39.95 1.67 -20.62
C GLY A 243 40.67 1.75 -21.79
#